data_33e5fa799624f047ca995abb1319f599
#
_entry.id   33e5fa799624f047ca995abb1319f599
#
_cell.length_a   1.000
_cell.length_b   1.000
_cell.length_c   1.000
_cell.angle_alpha   90.00
_cell.angle_beta   90.00
_cell.angle_gamma   90.00
#
_symmetry.space_group_name_H-M   'P 1'
#
loop_
_entity.id
_entity.type
_entity.pdbx_description
1 polymer ?
#
loop_
_entity_poly.entity_id
_entity_poly.type
_entity_poly.pdbx_seq_one_letter_code
_entity_poly.pdbx_strand_id
1 'polypeptide(L)'
;MNLIPTVIEQSSRGERAYDIYSRLLKDRIIMVNGPVHDDMANAIIAQLLFLDAQDPEKDIYMYINSPGGSVTAGLAIYDTMNFIKADVQTIAMGLAASMGSFLLTAGAKGKRFALPNAEILIHQPLGGAQGQATEIEIAARQILKTRERLNKILAKQTGQKLSRIEKDTDRDNYMTAQEALEYGLIDAIMESSKEMK
;
A
#
# COMPACT_ATOMS: atom_id res chain seq x y z
N MET A 1 -14.89 18.32 -6.44
CA MET A 1 -15.64 17.09 -6.05
C MET A 1 -15.46 16.09 -7.18
N ASN A 2 -14.78 14.98 -6.94
CA ASN A 2 -14.60 13.97 -7.99
C ASN A 2 -15.93 13.22 -8.14
N LEU A 3 -16.42 13.14 -9.38
CA LEU A 3 -17.63 12.41 -9.71
C LEU A 3 -17.31 10.91 -9.63
N ILE A 4 -17.96 10.19 -8.71
CA ILE A 4 -17.83 8.73 -8.61
C ILE A 4 -18.88 8.11 -9.54
N PRO A 5 -18.48 7.36 -10.58
CA PRO A 5 -19.42 6.74 -11.50
C PRO A 5 -20.32 5.70 -10.81
N THR A 6 -21.57 5.64 -11.24
CA THR A 6 -22.52 4.61 -10.82
C THR A 6 -22.69 3.60 -11.96
N VAL A 7 -22.69 2.31 -11.64
CA VAL A 7 -22.94 1.20 -12.56
C VAL A 7 -24.22 0.47 -12.15
N ILE A 8 -24.99 -0.02 -13.14
CA ILE A 8 -26.20 -0.78 -12.92
C ILE A 8 -25.95 -2.22 -13.36
N GLU A 9 -26.11 -3.18 -12.47
CA GLU A 9 -26.10 -4.59 -12.76
C GLU A 9 -27.53 -5.13 -12.87
N GLN A 10 -27.82 -5.84 -13.96
CA GLN A 10 -29.04 -6.59 -14.11
C GLN A 10 -28.86 -8.04 -13.66
N SER A 11 -29.75 -8.52 -12.82
CA SER A 11 -29.80 -9.91 -12.36
C SER A 11 -31.21 -10.48 -12.50
N SER A 12 -31.35 -11.79 -12.33
CA SER A 12 -32.66 -12.44 -12.28
C SER A 12 -33.57 -11.91 -11.15
N ARG A 13 -33.02 -11.17 -10.18
CA ARG A 13 -33.74 -10.56 -9.04
C ARG A 13 -34.01 -9.07 -9.21
N GLY A 14 -33.72 -8.50 -10.41
CA GLY A 14 -33.87 -7.08 -10.72
C GLY A 14 -32.57 -6.33 -10.90
N GLU A 15 -32.68 -5.02 -11.03
CA GLU A 15 -31.55 -4.10 -11.19
C GLU A 15 -31.00 -3.65 -9.83
N ARG A 16 -29.67 -3.55 -9.74
CA ARG A 16 -28.96 -2.96 -8.58
C ARG A 16 -27.97 -1.92 -9.06
N ALA A 17 -28.03 -0.74 -8.46
CA ALA A 17 -27.04 0.31 -8.67
C ALA A 17 -25.94 0.21 -7.62
N TYR A 18 -24.69 0.36 -8.06
CA TYR A 18 -23.49 0.45 -7.23
C TYR A 18 -22.67 1.65 -7.67
N ASP A 19 -21.99 2.33 -6.74
CA ASP A 19 -20.84 3.11 -7.15
C ASP A 19 -19.71 2.18 -7.62
N ILE A 20 -18.79 2.71 -8.43
CA ILE A 20 -17.75 1.89 -9.07
C ILE A 20 -16.86 1.17 -8.04
N TYR A 21 -16.53 1.81 -6.90
CA TYR A 21 -15.68 1.20 -5.88
C TYR A 21 -16.40 0.06 -5.14
N SER A 22 -17.68 0.24 -4.80
CA SER A 22 -18.52 -0.82 -4.23
C SER A 22 -18.68 -1.99 -5.20
N ARG A 23 -18.71 -1.71 -6.50
CA ARG A 23 -18.77 -2.78 -7.52
C ARG A 23 -17.45 -3.55 -7.60
N LEU A 24 -16.32 -2.85 -7.61
CA LEU A 24 -14.98 -3.48 -7.61
C LEU A 24 -14.75 -4.30 -6.33
N LEU A 25 -15.24 -3.84 -5.18
CA LEU A 25 -15.12 -4.56 -3.90
C LEU A 25 -15.79 -5.95 -3.95
N LYS A 26 -16.87 -6.13 -4.72
CA LYS A 26 -17.48 -7.46 -4.95
C LYS A 26 -16.51 -8.44 -5.61
N ASP A 27 -15.58 -7.93 -6.43
CA ASP A 27 -14.53 -8.71 -7.07
C ASP A 27 -13.24 -8.72 -6.22
N ARG A 28 -13.36 -8.37 -4.94
CA ARG A 28 -12.26 -8.32 -3.95
C ARG A 28 -11.16 -7.30 -4.27
N ILE A 29 -11.49 -6.25 -5.02
CA ILE A 29 -10.58 -5.18 -5.42
C ILE A 29 -10.72 -3.98 -4.50
N ILE A 30 -9.61 -3.55 -3.92
CA ILE A 30 -9.47 -2.35 -3.09
C ILE A 30 -8.57 -1.35 -3.80
N MET A 31 -8.95 -0.07 -3.80
CA MET A 31 -8.18 1.00 -4.40
C MET A 31 -7.53 1.88 -3.33
N VAL A 32 -6.20 2.00 -3.37
CA VAL A 32 -5.40 2.93 -2.55
C VAL A 32 -4.99 4.09 -3.44
N ASN A 33 -5.86 5.09 -3.57
CA ASN A 33 -5.67 6.22 -4.47
C ASN A 33 -5.46 7.53 -3.70
N GLY A 34 -4.38 8.26 -4.05
CA GLY A 34 -4.07 9.55 -3.43
C GLY A 34 -3.36 9.44 -2.08
N PRO A 35 -3.31 10.53 -1.29
CA PRO A 35 -2.57 10.57 -0.03
C PRO A 35 -3.16 9.62 1.03
N VAL A 36 -2.26 8.90 1.73
CA VAL A 36 -2.64 8.03 2.85
C VAL A 36 -2.95 8.90 4.07
N HIS A 37 -4.17 8.81 4.59
CA HIS A 37 -4.66 9.50 5.78
C HIS A 37 -5.63 8.60 6.57
N ASP A 38 -6.03 9.02 7.76
CA ASP A 38 -6.79 8.18 8.69
C ASP A 38 -8.13 7.70 8.11
N ASP A 39 -8.89 8.57 7.43
CA ASP A 39 -10.19 8.17 6.84
C ASP A 39 -10.01 7.11 5.75
N MET A 40 -9.00 7.29 4.87
CA MET A 40 -8.66 6.28 3.87
C MET A 40 -8.26 4.96 4.54
N ALA A 41 -7.39 5.02 5.55
CA ALA A 41 -6.94 3.83 6.26
C ALA A 41 -8.10 3.08 6.91
N ASN A 42 -9.01 3.79 7.59
CA ASN A 42 -10.20 3.20 8.20
C ASN A 42 -11.10 2.51 7.16
N ALA A 43 -11.29 3.14 5.99
CA ALA A 43 -12.08 2.56 4.92
C ALA A 43 -11.43 1.29 4.34
N ILE A 44 -10.09 1.31 4.11
CA ILE A 44 -9.34 0.15 3.60
C ILE A 44 -9.35 -0.99 4.62
N ILE A 45 -9.12 -0.70 5.90
CA ILE A 45 -9.15 -1.68 6.99
C ILE A 45 -10.52 -2.36 7.06
N ALA A 46 -11.61 -1.58 7.00
CA ALA A 46 -12.96 -2.13 7.01
C ALA A 46 -13.21 -3.06 5.80
N GLN A 47 -12.72 -2.70 4.61
CA GLN A 47 -12.81 -3.53 3.41
C GLN A 47 -11.99 -4.82 3.55
N LEU A 48 -10.76 -4.76 4.07
CA LEU A 48 -9.91 -5.94 4.30
C LEU A 48 -10.60 -6.92 5.26
N LEU A 49 -11.08 -6.45 6.40
CA LEU A 49 -11.78 -7.27 7.39
C LEU A 49 -13.09 -7.86 6.83
N PHE A 50 -13.84 -7.09 6.05
CA PHE A 50 -15.06 -7.55 5.41
C PHE A 50 -14.77 -8.68 4.40
N LEU A 51 -13.76 -8.52 3.55
CA LEU A 51 -13.41 -9.51 2.54
C LEU A 51 -12.84 -10.78 3.15
N ASP A 52 -12.00 -10.66 4.19
CA ASP A 52 -11.47 -11.81 4.93
C ASP A 52 -12.60 -12.61 5.60
N ALA A 53 -13.56 -11.92 6.21
CA ALA A 53 -14.73 -12.57 6.82
C ALA A 53 -15.66 -13.27 5.79
N GLN A 54 -15.70 -12.80 4.55
CA GLN A 54 -16.47 -13.44 3.49
C GLN A 54 -15.83 -14.75 2.99
N ASP A 55 -14.54 -14.73 2.72
CA ASP A 55 -13.80 -15.88 2.19
C ASP A 55 -12.29 -15.68 2.43
N PRO A 56 -11.73 -16.26 3.49
CA PRO A 56 -10.32 -16.10 3.84
C PRO A 56 -9.35 -16.86 2.92
N GLU A 57 -9.87 -17.75 2.06
CA GLU A 57 -9.05 -18.57 1.15
C GLU A 57 -8.84 -17.88 -0.22
N LYS A 58 -9.56 -16.79 -0.47
CA LYS A 58 -9.43 -16.03 -1.70
C LYS A 58 -8.61 -14.78 -1.50
N ASP A 59 -7.73 -14.50 -2.44
CA ASP A 59 -6.91 -13.31 -2.45
C ASP A 59 -7.72 -12.02 -2.52
N ILE A 60 -7.15 -10.97 -1.95
CA ILE A 60 -7.63 -9.59 -2.04
C ILE A 60 -6.67 -8.84 -2.94
N TYR A 61 -7.17 -8.06 -3.90
CA TYR A 61 -6.39 -7.30 -4.86
C TYR A 61 -6.35 -5.83 -4.44
N MET A 62 -5.17 -5.34 -4.08
CA MET A 62 -4.98 -3.95 -3.67
C MET A 62 -4.20 -3.18 -4.73
N TYR A 63 -4.89 -2.30 -5.46
CA TYR A 63 -4.29 -1.43 -6.47
C TYR A 63 -3.83 -0.12 -5.81
N ILE A 64 -2.57 0.26 -6.05
CA ILE A 64 -1.91 1.38 -5.37
C ILE A 64 -1.47 2.43 -6.38
N ASN A 65 -2.01 3.65 -6.23
CA ASN A 65 -1.58 4.86 -6.89
C ASN A 65 -1.57 6.00 -5.86
N SER A 66 -0.49 6.09 -5.10
CA SER A 66 -0.41 6.93 -3.91
C SER A 66 0.96 7.59 -3.76
N PRO A 67 1.02 8.89 -3.46
CA PRO A 67 2.26 9.58 -3.10
C PRO A 67 2.73 9.25 -1.67
N GLY A 68 2.02 8.40 -0.92
CA GLY A 68 2.25 8.16 0.49
C GLY A 68 1.44 9.08 1.38
N GLY A 69 1.89 9.33 2.60
CA GLY A 69 1.19 10.16 3.58
C GLY A 69 1.45 9.75 5.02
N SER A 70 0.42 9.73 5.85
CA SER A 70 0.50 9.42 7.27
C SER A 70 1.09 8.03 7.54
N VAL A 71 2.21 7.99 8.28
CA VAL A 71 2.88 6.74 8.64
C VAL A 71 2.01 5.88 9.56
N THR A 72 1.32 6.49 10.52
CA THR A 72 0.45 5.74 11.45
C THR A 72 -0.74 5.12 10.73
N ALA A 73 -1.37 5.86 9.81
CA ALA A 73 -2.45 5.37 8.97
C ALA A 73 -1.97 4.20 8.06
N GLY A 74 -0.80 4.35 7.43
CA GLY A 74 -0.22 3.29 6.60
C GLY A 74 0.17 2.04 7.40
N LEU A 75 0.72 2.20 8.61
CA LEU A 75 1.03 1.07 9.49
C LEU A 75 -0.24 0.34 9.97
N ALA A 76 -1.35 1.05 10.18
CA ALA A 76 -2.62 0.42 10.51
C ALA A 76 -3.14 -0.48 9.37
N ILE A 77 -3.01 -0.04 8.11
CA ILE A 77 -3.32 -0.87 6.94
C ILE A 77 -2.37 -2.08 6.88
N TYR A 78 -1.05 -1.83 7.01
CA TYR A 78 -0.02 -2.87 6.99
C TYR A 78 -0.28 -3.96 8.04
N ASP A 79 -0.56 -3.56 9.28
CA ASP A 79 -0.82 -4.50 10.37
C ASP A 79 -2.10 -5.31 10.09
N THR A 80 -3.14 -4.69 9.50
CA THR A 80 -4.36 -5.39 9.10
C THR A 80 -4.11 -6.40 7.99
N MET A 81 -3.31 -6.04 6.96
CA MET A 81 -2.91 -6.97 5.89
C MET A 81 -2.21 -8.22 6.45
N ASN A 82 -1.41 -8.06 7.51
CA ASN A 82 -0.73 -9.19 8.17
C ASN A 82 -1.62 -9.93 9.18
N PHE A 83 -2.68 -9.30 9.67
CA PHE A 83 -3.59 -9.88 10.67
C PHE A 83 -4.63 -10.81 10.06
N ILE A 84 -5.15 -10.46 8.88
CA ILE A 84 -6.15 -11.26 8.15
C ILE A 84 -5.52 -12.54 7.60
N LYS A 85 -6.36 -13.52 7.26
CA LYS A 85 -5.92 -14.81 6.69
C LYS A 85 -5.78 -14.75 5.18
N ALA A 86 -6.65 -13.99 4.51
CA ALA A 86 -6.61 -13.82 3.06
C ALA A 86 -5.29 -13.16 2.62
N ASP A 87 -4.63 -13.71 1.61
CA ASP A 87 -3.47 -13.09 1.00
C ASP A 87 -3.87 -11.77 0.31
N VAL A 88 -3.07 -10.73 0.50
CA VAL A 88 -3.25 -9.46 -0.20
C VAL A 88 -2.24 -9.37 -1.35
N GLN A 89 -2.73 -9.41 -2.57
CA GLN A 89 -1.94 -9.07 -3.76
C GLN A 89 -1.87 -7.55 -3.88
N THR A 90 -0.69 -7.01 -4.10
CA THR A 90 -0.49 -5.57 -4.28
C THR A 90 -0.02 -5.26 -5.68
N ILE A 91 -0.62 -4.24 -6.30
CA ILE A 91 -0.34 -3.85 -7.68
C ILE A 91 -0.10 -2.34 -7.75
N ALA A 92 1.14 -1.91 -8.04
CA ALA A 92 1.43 -0.51 -8.30
C ALA A 92 0.98 -0.10 -9.70
N MET A 93 0.28 1.05 -9.79
CA MET A 93 -0.06 1.71 -11.04
C MET A 93 0.17 3.21 -10.92
N GLY A 94 0.80 3.82 -11.90
CA GLY A 94 1.20 5.23 -11.83
C GLY A 94 2.32 5.44 -10.82
N LEU A 95 2.00 5.87 -9.60
CA LEU A 95 2.98 6.16 -8.56
C LEU A 95 2.69 5.37 -7.27
N ALA A 96 3.70 4.65 -6.78
CA ALA A 96 3.69 4.10 -5.42
C ALA A 96 4.87 4.68 -4.64
N ALA A 97 4.63 5.75 -3.87
CA ALA A 97 5.68 6.48 -3.18
C ALA A 97 5.52 6.46 -1.66
N SER A 98 6.64 6.46 -0.93
CA SER A 98 6.67 6.59 0.54
C SER A 98 5.80 5.50 1.21
N MET A 99 4.75 5.87 1.95
CA MET A 99 3.80 4.88 2.50
C MET A 99 3.08 4.07 1.41
N GLY A 100 2.94 4.60 0.17
CA GLY A 100 2.41 3.83 -0.95
C GLY A 100 3.34 2.69 -1.37
N SER A 101 4.65 2.93 -1.48
CA SER A 101 5.64 1.89 -1.76
C SER A 101 5.79 0.91 -0.59
N PHE A 102 5.64 1.39 0.63
CA PHE A 102 5.63 0.55 1.82
C PHE A 102 4.47 -0.46 1.79
N LEU A 103 3.25 0.00 1.48
CA LEU A 103 2.08 -0.87 1.33
C LEU A 103 2.20 -1.81 0.13
N LEU A 104 2.80 -1.37 -0.99
CA LEU A 104 3.11 -2.23 -2.13
C LEU A 104 3.98 -3.41 -1.71
N THR A 105 5.05 -3.11 -0.99
CA THR A 105 6.03 -4.12 -0.53
C THR A 105 5.43 -5.06 0.54
N ALA A 106 4.34 -4.65 1.19
CA ALA A 106 3.64 -5.40 2.23
C ALA A 106 2.74 -6.53 1.71
N GLY A 107 2.51 -6.60 0.41
CA GLY A 107 1.76 -7.69 -0.22
C GLY A 107 2.34 -9.08 0.09
N ALA A 108 1.53 -10.11 -0.06
CA ALA A 108 1.95 -11.49 0.13
C ALA A 108 3.13 -11.83 -0.79
N LYS A 109 4.08 -12.59 -0.29
CA LYS A 109 5.29 -12.94 -1.05
C LYS A 109 4.93 -13.71 -2.34
N GLY A 110 5.49 -13.27 -3.46
CA GLY A 110 5.15 -13.77 -4.79
C GLY A 110 3.92 -13.11 -5.41
N LYS A 111 3.26 -12.19 -4.69
CA LYS A 111 2.00 -11.54 -5.10
C LYS A 111 2.10 -10.00 -5.05
N ARG A 112 3.30 -9.45 -5.22
CA ARG A 112 3.57 -8.01 -5.28
C ARG A 112 3.94 -7.63 -6.71
N PHE A 113 3.17 -6.75 -7.31
CA PHE A 113 3.27 -6.46 -8.74
C PHE A 113 3.36 -4.96 -9.02
N ALA A 114 3.85 -4.62 -10.21
CA ALA A 114 3.76 -3.29 -10.77
C ALA A 114 3.37 -3.37 -12.25
N LEU A 115 2.64 -2.38 -12.73
CA LEU A 115 2.45 -2.17 -14.18
C LEU A 115 3.76 -1.62 -14.78
N PRO A 116 4.02 -1.83 -16.08
CA PRO A 116 5.34 -1.54 -16.68
C PRO A 116 5.84 -0.10 -16.53
N ASN A 117 4.93 0.88 -16.48
CA ASN A 117 5.26 2.30 -16.35
C ASN A 117 5.02 2.85 -14.93
N ALA A 118 4.83 1.98 -13.94
CA ALA A 118 4.72 2.42 -12.55
C ALA A 118 6.07 2.91 -12.04
N GLU A 119 6.04 3.98 -11.27
CA GLU A 119 7.19 4.55 -10.58
C GLU A 119 7.07 4.24 -9.08
N ILE A 120 8.14 3.76 -8.48
CA ILE A 120 8.21 3.39 -7.08
C ILE A 120 9.24 4.27 -6.38
N LEU A 121 8.87 4.88 -5.24
CA LEU A 121 9.79 5.72 -4.47
C LEU A 121 9.84 5.25 -3.03
N ILE A 122 11.07 5.04 -2.55
CA ILE A 122 11.36 4.83 -1.13
C ILE A 122 12.16 5.99 -0.58
N HIS A 123 11.84 6.39 0.65
CA HIS A 123 12.58 7.39 1.43
C HIS A 123 12.27 7.28 2.92
N GLN A 124 13.05 7.98 3.75
CA GLN A 124 12.81 8.06 5.19
C GLN A 124 11.54 8.86 5.52
N PRO A 125 10.91 8.62 6.69
CA PRO A 125 9.75 9.39 7.09
C PRO A 125 10.11 10.88 7.26
N LEU A 126 9.21 11.74 6.77
CA LEU A 126 9.27 13.17 7.01
C LEU A 126 8.63 13.49 8.35
N GLY A 127 9.18 14.48 9.05
CA GLY A 127 8.60 14.98 10.27
C GLY A 127 9.26 16.27 10.72
N GLY A 128 8.59 16.98 11.62
CA GLY A 128 9.08 18.20 12.23
C GLY A 128 8.41 18.42 13.58
N ALA A 129 8.98 19.28 14.41
CA ALA A 129 8.40 19.69 15.67
C ALA A 129 8.69 21.16 15.94
N GLN A 130 7.74 21.82 16.57
CA GLN A 130 7.84 23.16 17.13
C GLN A 130 7.43 23.09 18.61
N GLY A 131 8.07 23.90 19.46
CA GLY A 131 7.74 23.95 20.87
C GLY A 131 8.98 24.14 21.74
N GLN A 132 8.87 23.74 23.00
CA GLN A 132 9.99 23.76 23.94
C GLN A 132 11.05 22.72 23.56
N ALA A 133 12.31 22.96 23.97
CA ALA A 133 13.44 22.08 23.64
C ALA A 133 13.16 20.59 23.93
N THR A 134 12.54 20.29 25.08
CA THR A 134 12.18 18.93 25.49
C THR A 134 11.13 18.31 24.54
N GLU A 135 10.16 19.07 24.08
CA GLU A 135 9.13 18.59 23.12
C GLU A 135 9.76 18.26 21.76
N ILE A 136 10.68 19.12 21.29
CA ILE A 136 11.44 18.89 20.05
C ILE A 136 12.28 17.62 20.16
N GLU A 137 12.95 17.40 21.32
CA GLU A 137 13.73 16.19 21.56
C GLU A 137 12.86 14.92 21.55
N ILE A 138 11.68 14.95 22.19
CA ILE A 138 10.73 13.84 22.21
C ILE A 138 10.28 13.51 20.79
N ALA A 139 9.91 14.51 20.00
CA ALA A 139 9.48 14.34 18.62
C ALA A 139 10.61 13.78 17.73
N ALA A 140 11.83 14.29 17.87
CA ALA A 140 12.99 13.78 17.13
C ALA A 140 13.27 12.31 17.45
N ARG A 141 13.24 11.93 18.73
CA ARG A 141 13.39 10.51 19.13
C ARG A 141 12.29 9.63 18.53
N GLN A 142 11.04 10.12 18.48
CA GLN A 142 9.92 9.36 17.90
C GLN A 142 10.09 9.17 16.39
N ILE A 143 10.52 10.19 15.66
CA ILE A 143 10.79 10.09 14.21
C ILE A 143 11.91 9.08 13.95
N LEU A 144 12.99 9.10 14.73
CA LEU A 144 14.09 8.14 14.59
C LEU A 144 13.65 6.70 14.86
N LYS A 145 12.82 6.46 15.89
CA LYS A 145 12.23 5.13 16.16
C LYS A 145 11.34 4.67 15.00
N THR A 146 10.55 5.58 14.45
CA THR A 146 9.68 5.28 13.29
C THR A 146 10.53 4.90 12.07
N ARG A 147 11.58 5.66 11.76
CA ARG A 147 12.51 5.36 10.67
C ARG A 147 13.13 3.97 10.83
N GLU A 148 13.65 3.66 12.01
CA GLU A 148 14.24 2.35 12.30
C GLU A 148 13.23 1.21 12.09
N ARG A 149 11.98 1.38 12.56
CA ARG A 149 10.91 0.39 12.39
C ARG A 149 10.60 0.16 10.91
N LEU A 150 10.39 1.22 10.14
CA LEU A 150 10.09 1.13 8.72
C LEU A 150 11.23 0.46 7.93
N ASN A 151 12.48 0.83 8.21
CA ASN A 151 13.65 0.24 7.58
C ASN A 151 13.78 -1.25 7.87
N LYS A 152 13.53 -1.69 9.11
CA LYS A 152 13.53 -3.11 9.47
C LYS A 152 12.44 -3.90 8.73
N ILE A 153 11.25 -3.32 8.59
CA ILE A 153 10.16 -3.95 7.84
C ILE A 153 10.54 -4.04 6.35
N LEU A 154 11.01 -2.96 5.74
CA LEU A 154 11.45 -2.97 4.34
C LEU A 154 12.58 -3.98 4.11
N ALA A 155 13.57 -4.05 4.99
CA ALA A 155 14.65 -5.03 4.89
C ALA A 155 14.11 -6.48 4.91
N LYS A 156 13.14 -6.77 5.78
CA LYS A 156 12.48 -8.08 5.85
C LYS A 156 11.70 -8.39 4.56
N GLN A 157 10.94 -7.43 4.04
CA GLN A 157 10.07 -7.63 2.88
C GLN A 157 10.86 -7.74 1.57
N THR A 158 11.94 -6.97 1.42
CA THR A 158 12.76 -6.94 0.20
C THR A 158 13.88 -8.00 0.18
N GLY A 159 14.25 -8.53 1.36
CA GLY A 159 15.42 -9.38 1.52
C GLY A 159 16.76 -8.61 1.48
N GLN A 160 16.72 -7.28 1.43
CA GLN A 160 17.92 -6.44 1.45
C GLN A 160 18.52 -6.35 2.85
N LYS A 161 19.83 -6.10 2.93
CA LYS A 161 20.50 -5.80 4.20
C LYS A 161 19.95 -4.49 4.78
N LEU A 162 19.75 -4.44 6.10
CA LEU A 162 19.26 -3.23 6.78
C LEU A 162 20.11 -2.00 6.46
N SER A 163 21.45 -2.14 6.45
CA SER A 163 22.36 -1.04 6.10
C SER A 163 22.19 -0.51 4.68
N ARG A 164 21.76 -1.36 3.73
CA ARG A 164 21.42 -0.93 2.38
C ARG A 164 20.12 -0.14 2.36
N ILE A 165 19.08 -0.64 3.04
CA ILE A 165 17.81 0.09 3.18
C ILE A 165 18.03 1.46 3.84
N GLU A 166 18.80 1.53 4.92
CA GLU A 166 19.11 2.79 5.61
C GLU A 166 19.79 3.81 4.70
N LYS A 167 20.72 3.36 3.85
CA LYS A 167 21.40 4.21 2.87
C LYS A 167 20.45 4.65 1.75
N ASP A 168 19.69 3.71 1.19
CA ASP A 168 18.88 3.93 0.00
C ASP A 168 17.58 4.69 0.29
N THR A 169 17.15 4.74 1.58
CA THR A 169 16.00 5.54 2.04
C THR A 169 16.39 6.89 2.65
N ASP A 170 17.69 7.22 2.73
CA ASP A 170 18.13 8.50 3.33
C ASP A 170 17.63 9.72 2.56
N ARG A 171 17.48 9.58 1.25
CA ARG A 171 16.88 10.57 0.33
C ARG A 171 15.92 9.89 -0.61
N ASP A 172 15.20 10.68 -1.40
CA ASP A 172 14.30 10.19 -2.42
C ASP A 172 15.04 9.24 -3.38
N ASN A 173 14.57 8.02 -3.47
CA ASN A 173 15.11 6.98 -4.32
C ASN A 173 13.99 6.46 -5.22
N TYR A 174 13.92 7.01 -6.43
CA TYR A 174 12.95 6.64 -7.46
C TYR A 174 13.45 5.41 -8.21
N MET A 175 12.54 4.50 -8.46
CA MET A 175 12.79 3.25 -9.18
C MET A 175 11.68 3.04 -10.23
N THR A 176 12.09 2.64 -11.43
CA THR A 176 11.21 2.04 -12.42
C THR A 176 10.67 0.70 -11.90
N ALA A 177 9.64 0.15 -12.54
CA ALA A 177 9.14 -1.18 -12.21
C ALA A 177 10.25 -2.26 -12.29
N GLN A 178 11.17 -2.16 -13.26
CA GLN A 178 12.28 -3.09 -13.42
C GLN A 178 13.30 -2.99 -12.25
N GLU A 179 13.68 -1.77 -11.87
CA GLU A 179 14.58 -1.53 -10.73
C GLU A 179 13.94 -1.97 -9.41
N ALA A 180 12.63 -1.76 -9.24
CA ALA A 180 11.88 -2.20 -8.06
C ALA A 180 11.81 -3.75 -7.96
N LEU A 181 11.71 -4.45 -9.09
CA LEU A 181 11.78 -5.89 -9.17
C LEU A 181 13.17 -6.41 -8.74
N GLU A 182 14.23 -5.82 -9.29
CA GLU A 182 15.62 -6.18 -8.95
C GLU A 182 15.98 -5.86 -7.50
N TYR A 183 15.35 -4.81 -6.95
CA TYR A 183 15.51 -4.42 -5.55
C TYR A 183 14.77 -5.37 -4.59
N GLY A 184 13.71 -6.02 -5.05
CA GLY A 184 12.85 -6.91 -4.25
C GLY A 184 11.64 -6.22 -3.62
N LEU A 185 11.29 -5.01 -4.07
CA LEU A 185 10.06 -4.32 -3.65
C LEU A 185 8.80 -4.98 -4.23
N ILE A 186 8.94 -5.58 -5.42
CA ILE A 186 7.89 -6.34 -6.09
C ILE A 186 8.43 -7.71 -6.53
N ASP A 187 7.53 -8.60 -6.93
CA ASP A 187 7.85 -9.98 -7.34
C ASP A 187 7.76 -10.16 -8.86
N ALA A 188 6.96 -9.34 -9.57
CA ALA A 188 6.87 -9.36 -11.04
C ALA A 188 6.32 -8.04 -11.60
N ILE A 189 6.55 -7.83 -12.90
CA ILE A 189 5.92 -6.76 -13.69
C ILE A 189 4.80 -7.40 -14.51
N MET A 190 3.60 -6.82 -14.48
CA MET A 190 2.42 -7.33 -15.17
C MET A 190 2.09 -6.48 -16.39
N GLU A 191 2.14 -7.07 -17.57
CA GLU A 191 1.75 -6.43 -18.82
C GLU A 191 0.25 -6.62 -19.12
N SER A 192 -0.35 -7.68 -18.57
CA SER A 192 -1.75 -8.04 -18.82
C SER A 192 -2.41 -8.61 -17.57
N SER A 193 -3.70 -8.28 -17.38
CA SER A 193 -4.54 -8.90 -16.34
C SER A 193 -4.71 -10.42 -16.51
N LYS A 194 -4.38 -10.98 -17.65
CA LYS A 194 -4.38 -12.43 -17.90
C LYS A 194 -3.28 -13.17 -17.10
N GLU A 195 -2.29 -12.43 -16.60
CA GLU A 195 -1.19 -12.96 -15.79
C GLU A 195 -1.58 -13.09 -14.31
N MET A 196 -2.69 -12.47 -13.90
CA MET A 196 -3.30 -12.65 -12.57
C MET A 196 -3.99 -14.01 -12.53
N LYS A 197 -3.35 -14.99 -11.90
CA LYS A 197 -3.91 -16.35 -11.67
C LYS A 197 -4.32 -16.52 -10.24
#